data_0c7b67978a7974a028b14957e217b797
#
_entry.id   0c7b67978a7974a028b14957e217b797
#
_cell.length_a   1.000
_cell.length_b   1.000
_cell.length_c   1.000
_cell.angle_alpha   90.00
_cell.angle_beta   90.00
_cell.angle_gamma   90.00
#
_symmetry.space_group_name_H-M   'P 1'
#
loop_
_entity.id
_entity.type
_entity.pdbx_description
1 polymer ?
#
loop_
_entity_poly.entity_id
_entity_poly.type
_entity_poly.pdbx_seq_one_letter_code
_entity_poly.pdbx_strand_id
1 'polypeptide(L)'
;LGSSTFVPFMQLKARHRREVVEEILDIQIFSTMNMLLKSKIKVILDDIREADHQYELMESKINLQENHIKDMKENKDKIIEQKQILIKENESELLRRKEKEGELKSANNNFLKEMLGEDKVIQKRDRLKDMHFSIKDKHNRGQNMIKFFEENDDCPTCEQHIDEDFKCKAIDDKLKESRELSEGLVKLSDEMSKVDTKIKEYKTIANHMRDNEVLIAQTNASILELEKYNTKIQTELDELNKDSTGSYDTEKL
;
A
#
# COMPACT_ATOMS: atom_id res chain seq x y z
N LEU A 1 105.39 11.52 -58.71
CA LEU A 1 104.38 12.07 -57.81
C LEU A 1 103.54 10.91 -57.24
N GLY A 2 104.02 10.31 -56.13
CA GLY A 2 103.21 9.27 -55.43
C GLY A 2 102.11 9.95 -54.67
N SER A 3 100.87 9.59 -54.95
CA SER A 3 99.69 10.01 -54.19
C SER A 3 99.79 9.40 -52.78
N SER A 4 99.97 10.23 -51.76
CA SER A 4 100.10 9.85 -50.35
C SER A 4 98.77 9.31 -49.74
N THR A 5 97.78 9.11 -50.57
CA THR A 5 96.43 8.66 -50.16
C THR A 5 96.10 7.27 -50.66
N PHE A 6 97.02 6.57 -51.32
CA PHE A 6 96.75 5.20 -51.79
C PHE A 6 96.89 4.19 -50.65
N VAL A 7 95.79 3.59 -50.24
CA VAL A 7 95.77 2.52 -49.25
C VAL A 7 95.64 1.19 -50.03
N PRO A 8 96.62 0.29 -49.88
CA PRO A 8 96.51 -1.04 -50.56
C PRO A 8 95.26 -1.78 -50.16
N PHE A 9 94.68 -2.51 -51.11
CA PHE A 9 93.39 -3.26 -50.91
C PHE A 9 93.38 -4.10 -49.65
N MET A 10 94.47 -4.76 -49.32
CA MET A 10 94.59 -5.60 -48.12
C MET A 10 94.57 -4.83 -46.79
N GLN A 11 94.87 -3.56 -46.79
CA GLN A 11 94.89 -2.67 -45.64
C GLN A 11 93.50 -1.95 -45.46
N LEU A 12 92.65 -2.05 -46.43
CA LEU A 12 91.28 -1.52 -46.29
C LEU A 12 90.47 -2.31 -45.26
N LYS A 13 89.62 -1.59 -44.54
CA LYS A 13 88.64 -2.25 -43.65
C LYS A 13 87.70 -3.20 -44.48
N ALA A 14 87.19 -4.29 -43.89
CA ALA A 14 86.39 -5.29 -44.55
C ALA A 14 85.23 -4.69 -45.39
N ARG A 15 84.60 -3.65 -44.90
CA ARG A 15 83.53 -2.90 -45.60
C ARG A 15 84.02 -2.29 -46.91
N HIS A 16 85.14 -1.54 -46.88
CA HIS A 16 85.70 -0.89 -48.09
C HIS A 16 86.30 -1.91 -49.08
N ARG A 17 86.87 -3.01 -48.59
CA ARG A 17 87.30 -4.09 -49.48
C ARG A 17 86.10 -4.68 -50.24
N ARG A 18 84.95 -4.85 -49.58
CA ARG A 18 83.77 -5.31 -50.24
C ARG A 18 83.22 -4.31 -51.26
N GLU A 19 83.21 -3.02 -50.95
CA GLU A 19 82.81 -1.95 -51.86
C GLU A 19 83.64 -1.95 -53.12
N VAL A 20 85.04 -2.06 -52.99
CA VAL A 20 85.96 -2.13 -54.13
C VAL A 20 85.71 -3.41 -54.99
N VAL A 21 85.47 -4.59 -54.37
CA VAL A 21 85.15 -5.83 -55.10
C VAL A 21 83.85 -5.70 -55.81
N GLU A 22 82.85 -5.12 -55.17
CA GLU A 22 81.52 -4.90 -55.76
C GLU A 22 81.56 -3.95 -56.94
N GLU A 23 82.44 -2.91 -56.87
CA GLU A 23 82.63 -1.95 -57.96
C GLU A 23 83.35 -2.60 -59.15
N ILE A 24 84.47 -3.35 -58.88
CA ILE A 24 85.23 -4.03 -59.94
C ILE A 24 84.40 -5.11 -60.67
N LEU A 25 83.48 -5.82 -59.93
CA LEU A 25 82.66 -6.87 -60.46
C LEU A 25 81.33 -6.38 -61.00
N ASP A 26 81.05 -5.06 -60.89
CA ASP A 26 79.75 -4.43 -61.25
C ASP A 26 78.51 -5.09 -60.54
N ILE A 27 78.74 -5.57 -59.32
CA ILE A 27 77.74 -6.25 -58.52
C ILE A 27 77.10 -5.38 -57.44
N GLN A 28 77.31 -4.08 -57.43
CA GLN A 28 76.73 -3.10 -56.49
C GLN A 28 75.20 -3.12 -56.53
N ILE A 29 74.61 -3.49 -57.67
CA ILE A 29 73.19 -3.62 -57.84
C ILE A 29 72.57 -4.63 -56.84
N PHE A 30 73.25 -5.72 -56.51
CA PHE A 30 72.77 -6.73 -55.57
C PHE A 30 72.82 -6.21 -54.12
N SER A 31 73.84 -5.44 -53.76
CA SER A 31 73.94 -4.77 -52.44
C SER A 31 72.82 -3.75 -52.28
N THR A 32 72.54 -2.97 -53.33
CA THR A 32 71.41 -2.01 -53.34
C THR A 32 70.07 -2.70 -53.28
N MET A 33 69.87 -3.77 -54.04
CA MET A 33 68.66 -4.58 -53.99
C MET A 33 68.46 -5.18 -52.61
N ASN A 34 69.48 -5.75 -51.99
CA ASN A 34 69.41 -6.31 -50.64
C ASN A 34 69.03 -5.26 -49.59
N MET A 35 69.62 -4.02 -49.70
CA MET A 35 69.24 -2.92 -48.84
C MET A 35 67.80 -2.48 -49.01
N LEU A 36 67.28 -2.38 -50.26
CA LEU A 36 65.87 -2.06 -50.55
C LEU A 36 64.98 -3.14 -50.09
N LEU A 37 65.33 -4.42 -50.28
CA LEU A 37 64.53 -5.56 -49.82
C LEU A 37 64.43 -5.56 -48.28
N LYS A 38 65.53 -5.37 -47.54
CA LYS A 38 65.50 -5.27 -46.09
C LYS A 38 64.66 -4.12 -45.59
N SER A 39 64.70 -2.93 -46.25
CA SER A 39 63.87 -1.79 -45.88
C SER A 39 62.36 -2.10 -46.10
N LYS A 40 62.03 -2.73 -47.24
CA LYS A 40 60.62 -3.18 -47.51
C LYS A 40 60.14 -4.23 -46.52
N ILE A 41 60.97 -5.23 -46.22
CA ILE A 41 60.65 -6.24 -45.21
C ILE A 41 60.40 -5.60 -43.86
N LYS A 42 61.25 -4.63 -43.46
CA LYS A 42 61.01 -3.91 -42.18
C LYS A 42 59.67 -3.19 -42.14
N VAL A 43 59.34 -2.45 -43.21
CA VAL A 43 58.02 -1.75 -43.28
C VAL A 43 56.87 -2.77 -43.17
N ILE A 44 56.94 -3.86 -43.95
CA ILE A 44 55.86 -4.90 -43.89
C ILE A 44 55.75 -5.52 -42.49
N LEU A 45 56.89 -5.78 -41.82
CA LEU A 45 56.88 -6.32 -40.45
C LEU A 45 56.31 -5.31 -39.43
N ASP A 46 56.58 -4.01 -39.61
CA ASP A 46 55.99 -2.97 -38.79
C ASP A 46 54.48 -2.84 -39.03
N ASP A 47 54.02 -2.92 -40.32
CA ASP A 47 52.60 -2.93 -40.68
C ASP A 47 51.86 -4.17 -40.08
N ILE A 48 52.52 -5.35 -40.12
CA ILE A 48 51.94 -6.57 -39.49
C ILE A 48 51.80 -6.38 -37.97
N ARG A 49 52.80 -5.86 -37.29
CA ARG A 49 52.73 -5.62 -35.86
C ARG A 49 51.62 -4.63 -35.51
N GLU A 50 51.46 -3.58 -36.29
CA GLU A 50 50.40 -2.60 -36.11
C GLU A 50 49.02 -3.26 -36.31
N ALA A 51 48.86 -4.10 -37.35
CA ALA A 51 47.63 -4.83 -37.60
C ALA A 51 47.32 -5.83 -36.46
N ASP A 52 48.30 -6.59 -36.00
CA ASP A 52 48.16 -7.50 -34.87
C ASP A 52 47.74 -6.75 -33.59
N HIS A 53 48.35 -5.61 -33.30
CA HIS A 53 47.97 -4.80 -32.15
C HIS A 53 46.53 -4.28 -32.26
N GLN A 54 46.12 -3.80 -33.42
CA GLN A 54 44.73 -3.37 -33.66
C GLN A 54 43.74 -4.54 -33.50
N TYR A 55 44.10 -5.71 -33.95
CA TYR A 55 43.29 -6.94 -33.79
C TYR A 55 43.12 -7.26 -32.28
N GLU A 56 44.21 -7.32 -31.51
CA GLU A 56 44.15 -7.58 -30.07
C GLU A 56 43.29 -6.54 -29.31
N LEU A 57 43.40 -5.27 -29.70
CA LEU A 57 42.58 -4.19 -29.13
C LEU A 57 41.08 -4.37 -29.46
N MET A 58 40.74 -4.77 -30.69
CA MET A 58 39.36 -5.03 -31.06
C MET A 58 38.81 -6.24 -30.34
N GLU A 59 39.55 -7.34 -30.26
CA GLU A 59 39.16 -8.53 -29.54
C GLU A 59 38.88 -8.24 -28.04
N SER A 60 39.78 -7.46 -27.42
CA SER A 60 39.60 -7.00 -26.04
C SER A 60 38.32 -6.16 -25.87
N LYS A 61 38.06 -5.24 -26.81
CA LYS A 61 36.81 -4.44 -26.78
C LYS A 61 35.55 -5.30 -26.95
N ILE A 62 35.56 -6.26 -27.83
CA ILE A 62 34.44 -7.19 -28.03
C ILE A 62 34.18 -7.96 -26.75
N ASN A 63 35.18 -8.57 -26.16
CA ASN A 63 35.06 -9.31 -24.91
C ASN A 63 34.50 -8.44 -23.77
N LEU A 64 34.96 -7.19 -23.67
CA LEU A 64 34.46 -6.25 -22.66
C LEU A 64 32.97 -5.92 -22.89
N GLN A 65 32.57 -5.69 -24.14
CA GLN A 65 31.18 -5.40 -24.51
C GLN A 65 30.27 -6.60 -24.26
N GLU A 66 30.71 -7.82 -24.60
CA GLU A 66 29.95 -9.06 -24.37
C GLU A 66 29.72 -9.28 -22.86
N ASN A 67 30.75 -9.10 -22.05
CA ASN A 67 30.60 -9.18 -20.59
C ASN A 67 29.65 -8.12 -20.05
N HIS A 68 29.75 -6.90 -20.53
CA HIS A 68 28.83 -5.82 -20.12
C HIS A 68 27.36 -6.13 -20.49
N ILE A 69 27.12 -6.64 -21.70
CA ILE A 69 25.78 -7.06 -22.14
C ILE A 69 25.26 -8.20 -21.27
N LYS A 70 26.12 -9.16 -20.92
CA LYS A 70 25.75 -10.27 -20.04
C LYS A 70 25.35 -9.75 -18.65
N ASP A 71 26.16 -8.90 -18.05
CA ASP A 71 25.88 -8.30 -16.75
C ASP A 71 24.58 -7.48 -16.76
N MET A 72 24.35 -6.72 -17.82
CA MET A 72 23.09 -5.97 -17.98
C MET A 72 21.86 -6.90 -18.08
N LYS A 73 21.97 -8.00 -18.82
CA LYS A 73 20.89 -8.99 -18.92
C LYS A 73 20.59 -9.64 -17.57
N GLU A 74 21.64 -10.11 -16.87
CA GLU A 74 21.49 -10.74 -15.55
C GLU A 74 20.86 -9.77 -14.52
N ASN A 75 21.27 -8.50 -14.54
CA ASN A 75 20.69 -7.49 -13.65
C ASN A 75 19.22 -7.19 -14.00
N LYS A 76 18.89 -7.14 -15.28
CA LYS A 76 17.52 -6.98 -15.76
C LYS A 76 16.63 -8.14 -15.33
N ASP A 77 17.09 -9.36 -15.50
CA ASP A 77 16.36 -10.57 -15.11
C ASP A 77 16.09 -10.59 -13.59
N LYS A 78 17.08 -10.21 -12.78
CA LYS A 78 16.91 -10.06 -11.33
C LYS A 78 15.86 -9.01 -10.96
N ILE A 79 15.83 -7.87 -11.66
CA ILE A 79 14.83 -6.83 -11.42
C ILE A 79 13.43 -7.33 -11.79
N ILE A 80 13.30 -8.04 -12.90
CA ILE A 80 12.04 -8.63 -13.34
C ILE A 80 11.53 -9.64 -12.31
N GLU A 81 12.40 -10.53 -11.84
CA GLU A 81 12.06 -11.54 -10.82
C GLU A 81 11.60 -10.87 -9.51
N GLN A 82 12.34 -9.89 -9.02
CA GLN A 82 11.97 -9.14 -7.81
C GLN A 82 10.60 -8.46 -7.94
N LYS A 83 10.33 -7.83 -9.09
CA LYS A 83 9.02 -7.19 -9.35
C LYS A 83 7.88 -8.21 -9.44
N GLN A 84 8.11 -9.38 -10.02
CA GLN A 84 7.13 -10.47 -10.07
C GLN A 84 6.81 -11.03 -8.69
N ILE A 85 7.82 -11.19 -7.83
CA ILE A 85 7.63 -11.61 -6.44
C ILE A 85 6.78 -10.58 -5.71
N LEU A 86 7.11 -9.30 -5.85
CA LEU A 86 6.37 -8.20 -5.19
C LEU A 86 4.90 -8.13 -5.64
N ILE A 87 4.61 -8.36 -6.92
CA ILE A 87 3.22 -8.45 -7.41
C ILE A 87 2.48 -9.60 -6.71
N LYS A 88 3.09 -10.79 -6.64
CA LYS A 88 2.46 -11.95 -5.98
C LYS A 88 2.19 -11.71 -4.50
N GLU A 89 3.13 -11.07 -3.79
CA GLU A 89 2.94 -10.70 -2.39
C GLU A 89 1.79 -9.69 -2.24
N ASN A 90 1.75 -8.66 -3.08
CA ASN A 90 0.67 -7.68 -3.09
C ASN A 90 -0.69 -8.31 -3.43
N GLU A 91 -0.75 -9.24 -4.38
CA GLU A 91 -1.98 -9.97 -4.73
C GLU A 91 -2.50 -10.80 -3.56
N SER A 92 -1.61 -11.46 -2.82
CA SER A 92 -1.98 -12.22 -1.63
C SER A 92 -2.54 -11.32 -0.53
N GLU A 93 -1.93 -10.13 -0.32
CA GLU A 93 -2.41 -9.14 0.65
C GLU A 93 -3.73 -8.49 0.20
N LEU A 94 -3.92 -8.26 -1.11
CA LEU A 94 -5.19 -7.80 -1.67
C LEU A 94 -6.33 -8.79 -1.40
N LEU A 95 -6.08 -10.08 -1.60
CA LEU A 95 -7.06 -11.12 -1.32
C LEU A 95 -7.47 -11.10 0.15
N ARG A 96 -6.49 -11.09 1.06
CA ARG A 96 -6.73 -11.03 2.50
C ARG A 96 -7.53 -9.80 2.92
N ARG A 97 -7.24 -8.63 2.32
CA ARG A 97 -7.99 -7.40 2.62
C ARG A 97 -9.42 -7.44 2.10
N LYS A 98 -9.65 -8.01 0.91
CA LYS A 98 -10.99 -8.21 0.34
C LYS A 98 -11.81 -9.20 1.17
N GLU A 99 -11.19 -10.26 1.69
CA GLU A 99 -11.84 -11.20 2.63
C GLU A 99 -12.26 -10.48 3.91
N LYS A 100 -11.36 -9.72 4.53
CA LYS A 100 -11.67 -8.93 5.74
C LYS A 100 -12.79 -7.91 5.51
N GLU A 101 -12.78 -7.23 4.38
CA GLU A 101 -13.88 -6.33 3.99
C GLU A 101 -15.22 -7.07 3.91
N GLY A 102 -15.22 -8.26 3.29
CA GLY A 102 -16.39 -9.13 3.19
C GLY A 102 -16.92 -9.58 4.55
N GLU A 103 -16.04 -9.96 5.48
CA GLU A 103 -16.41 -10.32 6.86
C GLU A 103 -17.06 -9.14 7.59
N LEU A 104 -16.47 -7.94 7.51
CA LEU A 104 -17.02 -6.74 8.15
C LEU A 104 -18.38 -6.35 7.57
N LYS A 105 -18.58 -6.44 6.26
CA LYS A 105 -19.89 -6.22 5.60
C LYS A 105 -20.92 -7.24 6.04
N SER A 106 -20.53 -8.51 6.16
CA SER A 106 -21.40 -9.57 6.63
C SER A 106 -21.82 -9.36 8.08
N ALA A 107 -20.88 -8.95 8.95
CA ALA A 107 -21.16 -8.59 10.34
C ALA A 107 -22.18 -7.44 10.43
N ASN A 108 -21.98 -6.37 9.64
CA ASN A 108 -22.91 -5.24 9.60
C ASN A 108 -24.31 -5.66 9.12
N ASN A 109 -24.40 -6.55 8.14
CA ASN A 109 -25.69 -7.09 7.69
C ASN A 109 -26.41 -7.90 8.79
N ASN A 110 -25.68 -8.63 9.63
CA ASN A 110 -26.24 -9.32 10.79
C ASN A 110 -26.72 -8.32 11.85
N PHE A 111 -25.94 -7.30 12.16
CA PHE A 111 -26.34 -6.22 13.07
C PHE A 111 -27.59 -5.49 12.58
N LEU A 112 -27.73 -5.22 11.27
CA LEU A 112 -28.96 -4.66 10.71
C LEU A 112 -30.17 -5.54 10.96
N LYS A 113 -30.04 -6.88 10.87
CA LYS A 113 -31.13 -7.80 11.19
C LYS A 113 -31.48 -7.77 12.67
N GLU A 114 -30.51 -7.66 13.56
CA GLU A 114 -30.72 -7.57 15.01
C GLU A 114 -31.40 -6.24 15.39
N MET A 115 -31.15 -5.16 14.67
CA MET A 115 -31.80 -3.86 14.85
C MET A 115 -33.24 -3.79 14.30
N LEU A 116 -33.70 -4.85 13.62
CA LEU A 116 -35.07 -4.90 13.13
C LEU A 116 -36.06 -4.82 14.32
N GLY A 117 -36.74 -3.70 14.42
CA GLY A 117 -37.73 -3.45 15.50
C GLY A 117 -37.29 -2.38 16.51
N GLU A 118 -36.14 -1.75 16.35
CA GLU A 118 -35.68 -0.62 17.18
C GLU A 118 -36.77 0.46 17.29
N ASP A 119 -37.38 0.88 16.18
CA ASP A 119 -38.42 1.91 16.15
C ASP A 119 -39.63 1.51 17.05
N LYS A 120 -40.03 0.23 17.03
CA LYS A 120 -41.14 -0.25 17.87
C LYS A 120 -40.77 -0.18 19.35
N VAL A 121 -39.53 -0.47 19.68
CA VAL A 121 -39.04 -0.40 21.07
C VAL A 121 -38.97 1.06 21.56
N ILE A 122 -38.52 1.98 20.71
CA ILE A 122 -38.52 3.41 20.99
C ILE A 122 -39.93 3.93 21.20
N GLN A 123 -40.87 3.60 20.29
CA GLN A 123 -42.28 3.98 20.44
C GLN A 123 -42.91 3.40 21.71
N LYS A 124 -42.57 2.13 22.06
CA LYS A 124 -43.03 1.52 23.31
C LYS A 124 -42.52 2.31 24.51
N ARG A 125 -41.25 2.70 24.53
CA ARG A 125 -40.66 3.52 25.60
C ARG A 125 -41.41 4.84 25.77
N ASP A 126 -41.68 5.53 24.68
CA ASP A 126 -42.34 6.84 24.73
C ASP A 126 -43.76 6.71 25.25
N ARG A 127 -44.51 5.71 24.82
CA ARG A 127 -45.86 5.38 25.39
C ARG A 127 -45.80 5.06 26.88
N LEU A 128 -44.85 4.25 27.33
CA LEU A 128 -44.65 3.93 28.74
C LEU A 128 -44.31 5.17 29.56
N LYS A 129 -43.52 6.10 29.00
CA LYS A 129 -43.17 7.37 29.64
C LYS A 129 -44.38 8.29 29.81
N ASP A 130 -45.24 8.37 28.78
CA ASP A 130 -46.48 9.16 28.85
C ASP A 130 -47.46 8.55 29.85
N MET A 131 -47.60 7.23 29.89
CA MET A 131 -48.42 6.53 30.88
C MET A 131 -47.87 6.76 32.31
N HIS A 132 -46.57 6.64 32.51
CA HIS A 132 -45.94 6.87 33.77
C HIS A 132 -46.21 8.30 34.29
N PHE A 133 -46.07 9.29 33.41
CA PHE A 133 -46.35 10.69 33.72
C PHE A 133 -47.83 10.88 34.15
N SER A 134 -48.77 10.33 33.37
CA SER A 134 -50.23 10.42 33.62
C SER A 134 -50.61 9.77 34.96
N ILE A 135 -50.07 8.56 35.22
CA ILE A 135 -50.36 7.85 36.49
C ILE A 135 -49.75 8.57 37.67
N LYS A 136 -48.52 9.08 37.54
CA LYS A 136 -47.84 9.84 38.58
C LYS A 136 -48.58 11.15 38.92
N ASP A 137 -49.12 11.82 37.90
CA ASP A 137 -49.92 13.05 38.13
C ASP A 137 -51.22 12.72 38.89
N LYS A 138 -51.93 11.63 38.47
CA LYS A 138 -53.12 11.16 39.20
C LYS A 138 -52.82 10.79 40.65
N HIS A 139 -51.73 10.05 40.91
CA HIS A 139 -51.27 9.69 42.22
C HIS A 139 -51.00 10.93 43.09
N ASN A 140 -50.25 11.91 42.52
CA ASN A 140 -49.97 13.16 43.25
C ASN A 140 -51.23 13.96 43.57
N ARG A 141 -52.19 14.04 42.63
CA ARG A 141 -53.48 14.70 42.91
C ARG A 141 -54.28 13.97 44.01
N GLY A 142 -54.24 12.63 44.00
CA GLY A 142 -54.86 11.80 45.05
C GLY A 142 -54.23 12.07 46.41
N GLN A 143 -52.90 12.12 46.49
CA GLN A 143 -52.15 12.43 47.71
C GLN A 143 -52.45 13.86 48.25
N ASN A 144 -52.51 14.83 47.33
CA ASN A 144 -52.88 16.21 47.72
C ASN A 144 -54.32 16.29 48.25
N MET A 145 -55.23 15.45 47.68
CA MET A 145 -56.62 15.42 48.13
C MET A 145 -56.78 14.76 49.51
N ILE A 146 -55.98 13.71 49.79
CA ILE A 146 -55.90 13.11 51.12
C ILE A 146 -55.44 14.13 52.13
N LYS A 147 -54.31 14.80 51.86
CA LYS A 147 -53.76 15.88 52.75
C LYS A 147 -54.77 16.98 52.99
N PHE A 148 -55.50 17.40 51.94
CA PHE A 148 -56.52 18.42 52.04
C PHE A 148 -57.60 18.04 53.07
N PHE A 149 -58.13 16.80 53.01
CA PHE A 149 -59.15 16.31 53.96
C PHE A 149 -58.58 16.04 55.36
N GLU A 150 -57.29 15.70 55.47
CA GLU A 150 -56.63 15.53 56.79
C GLU A 150 -56.40 16.85 57.51
N GLU A 151 -56.06 17.92 56.78
CA GLU A 151 -55.65 19.20 57.32
C GLU A 151 -56.80 20.21 57.50
N ASN A 152 -57.99 19.97 56.88
CA ASN A 152 -59.07 20.93 56.87
C ASN A 152 -60.40 20.28 57.36
N ASP A 153 -60.99 20.86 58.37
CA ASP A 153 -62.35 20.52 58.87
C ASP A 153 -63.45 21.32 58.16
N ASP A 154 -63.08 22.52 57.72
CA ASP A 154 -63.94 23.41 56.93
C ASP A 154 -63.36 23.63 55.53
N CYS A 155 -64.20 23.73 54.51
CA CYS A 155 -63.76 23.96 53.12
C CYS A 155 -63.22 25.39 52.97
N PRO A 156 -61.93 25.58 52.61
CA PRO A 156 -61.35 26.93 52.48
C PRO A 156 -61.92 27.75 51.31
N THR A 157 -62.71 27.10 50.42
CA THR A 157 -63.31 27.75 49.26
C THR A 157 -64.73 28.24 49.51
N CYS A 158 -65.53 27.49 50.32
CA CYS A 158 -66.94 27.82 50.57
C CYS A 158 -67.28 27.91 52.06
N GLU A 159 -66.31 27.78 52.96
CA GLU A 159 -66.42 27.90 54.44
C GLU A 159 -67.44 26.96 55.07
N GLN A 160 -67.90 25.91 54.35
CA GLN A 160 -68.79 24.91 54.89
C GLN A 160 -68.04 23.83 55.65
N HIS A 161 -68.62 23.38 56.75
CA HIS A 161 -68.10 22.27 57.55
C HIS A 161 -68.15 20.97 56.72
N ILE A 162 -67.05 20.18 56.69
CA ILE A 162 -66.95 18.90 55.96
C ILE A 162 -67.38 17.80 56.94
N ASP A 163 -68.43 17.09 56.55
CA ASP A 163 -68.96 15.98 57.35
C ASP A 163 -67.90 14.88 57.57
N GLU A 164 -67.70 14.44 58.80
CA GLU A 164 -66.68 13.46 59.19
C GLU A 164 -66.83 12.13 58.47
N ASP A 165 -68.07 11.63 58.32
CA ASP A 165 -68.33 10.36 57.61
C ASP A 165 -67.99 10.45 56.11
N PHE A 166 -68.24 11.60 55.48
CA PHE A 166 -67.82 11.87 54.11
C PHE A 166 -66.31 11.98 53.99
N LYS A 167 -65.65 12.69 54.94
CA LYS A 167 -64.21 12.87 55.00
C LYS A 167 -63.50 11.50 55.11
N CYS A 168 -63.92 10.66 56.05
CA CYS A 168 -63.36 9.32 56.23
C CYS A 168 -63.51 8.44 54.97
N LYS A 169 -64.70 8.40 54.34
CA LYS A 169 -64.92 7.65 53.11
C LYS A 169 -64.08 8.15 51.94
N ALA A 170 -63.99 9.48 51.77
CA ALA A 170 -63.20 10.10 50.72
C ALA A 170 -61.69 9.80 50.87
N ILE A 171 -61.17 9.81 52.09
CA ILE A 171 -59.77 9.45 52.40
C ILE A 171 -59.54 7.97 52.12
N ASP A 172 -60.44 7.08 52.59
CA ASP A 172 -60.29 5.64 52.39
C ASP A 172 -60.29 5.25 50.89
N ASP A 173 -61.20 5.85 50.13
CA ASP A 173 -61.28 5.59 48.66
C ASP A 173 -60.03 6.12 47.95
N LYS A 174 -59.54 7.31 48.33
CA LYS A 174 -58.32 7.85 47.75
C LYS A 174 -57.06 7.11 48.19
N LEU A 175 -57.02 6.55 49.40
CA LEU A 175 -55.93 5.69 49.84
C LEU A 175 -55.87 4.39 49.05
N LYS A 176 -57.02 3.76 48.76
CA LYS A 176 -57.09 2.56 47.92
C LYS A 176 -56.60 2.87 46.50
N GLU A 177 -57.14 3.93 45.86
CA GLU A 177 -56.74 4.38 44.56
C GLU A 177 -55.21 4.70 44.50
N SER A 178 -54.67 5.37 45.54
CA SER A 178 -53.26 5.69 45.64
C SER A 178 -52.37 4.45 45.73
N ARG A 179 -52.79 3.40 46.48
CA ARG A 179 -52.07 2.12 46.54
C ARG A 179 -52.04 1.42 45.18
N GLU A 180 -53.18 1.34 44.51
CA GLU A 180 -53.27 0.72 43.17
C GLU A 180 -52.41 1.47 42.12
N LEU A 181 -52.43 2.82 42.18
CA LEU A 181 -51.58 3.66 41.30
C LEU A 181 -50.08 3.50 41.62
N SER A 182 -49.73 3.38 42.90
CA SER A 182 -48.34 3.12 43.34
C SER A 182 -47.83 1.78 42.84
N GLU A 183 -48.61 0.71 42.99
CA GLU A 183 -48.27 -0.61 42.43
C GLU A 183 -48.14 -0.59 40.90
N GLY A 184 -49.03 0.17 40.23
CA GLY A 184 -48.96 0.41 38.79
C GLY A 184 -47.68 1.14 38.36
N LEU A 185 -47.23 2.16 39.10
CA LEU A 185 -45.98 2.89 38.87
C LEU A 185 -44.76 1.99 39.00
N VAL A 186 -44.72 1.09 39.99
CA VAL A 186 -43.63 0.12 40.14
C VAL A 186 -43.53 -0.80 38.92
N LYS A 187 -44.68 -1.43 38.52
CA LYS A 187 -44.71 -2.30 37.32
C LYS A 187 -44.28 -1.55 36.06
N LEU A 188 -44.72 -0.31 35.89
CA LEU A 188 -44.33 0.55 34.77
C LEU A 188 -42.85 0.88 34.78
N SER A 189 -42.29 1.18 35.91
CA SER A 189 -40.87 1.42 36.09
C SER A 189 -40.01 0.23 35.71
N ASP A 190 -40.45 -0.99 36.10
CA ASP A 190 -39.78 -2.24 35.73
C ASP A 190 -39.82 -2.49 34.21
N GLU A 191 -40.99 -2.27 33.59
CA GLU A 191 -41.09 -2.39 32.12
C GLU A 191 -40.27 -1.32 31.38
N MET A 192 -40.25 -0.09 31.87
CA MET A 192 -39.39 0.98 31.32
C MET A 192 -37.92 0.59 31.40
N SER A 193 -37.47 0.05 32.52
CA SER A 193 -36.09 -0.42 32.71
C SER A 193 -35.71 -1.50 31.69
N LYS A 194 -36.62 -2.49 31.45
CA LYS A 194 -36.38 -3.52 30.41
C LYS A 194 -36.29 -2.95 29.00
N VAL A 195 -37.10 -1.94 28.69
CA VAL A 195 -37.07 -1.27 27.40
C VAL A 195 -35.83 -0.43 27.25
N ASP A 196 -35.41 0.29 28.29
CA ASP A 196 -34.19 1.09 28.29
C ASP A 196 -32.92 0.24 28.15
N THR A 197 -32.87 -0.97 28.72
CA THR A 197 -31.78 -1.92 28.48
C THR A 197 -31.70 -2.32 27.02
N LYS A 198 -32.83 -2.64 26.39
CA LYS A 198 -32.85 -2.95 24.95
C LYS A 198 -32.40 -1.77 24.07
N ILE A 199 -32.80 -0.56 24.41
CA ILE A 199 -32.33 0.64 23.68
C ILE A 199 -30.82 0.83 23.84
N LYS A 200 -30.26 0.53 25.01
CA LYS A 200 -28.79 0.54 25.20
C LYS A 200 -28.10 -0.50 24.33
N GLU A 201 -28.65 -1.71 24.24
CA GLU A 201 -28.15 -2.78 23.35
C GLU A 201 -28.14 -2.32 21.89
N TYR A 202 -29.24 -1.74 21.38
CA TYR A 202 -29.26 -1.18 20.03
C TYR A 202 -28.22 -0.08 19.79
N LYS A 203 -28.01 0.79 20.78
CA LYS A 203 -26.95 1.82 20.70
C LYS A 203 -25.55 1.21 20.62
N THR A 204 -25.27 0.15 21.37
CA THR A 204 -23.99 -0.53 21.29
C THR A 204 -23.79 -1.19 19.92
N ILE A 205 -24.81 -1.82 19.36
CA ILE A 205 -24.80 -2.41 18.01
C ILE A 205 -24.56 -1.30 16.96
N ALA A 206 -25.27 -0.19 17.05
CA ALA A 206 -25.08 0.95 16.15
C ALA A 206 -23.66 1.53 16.19
N ASN A 207 -23.03 1.56 17.36
CA ASN A 207 -21.64 1.97 17.49
C ASN A 207 -20.69 0.97 16.82
N HIS A 208 -20.88 -0.34 17.04
CA HIS A 208 -20.08 -1.38 16.37
C HIS A 208 -20.22 -1.32 14.85
N MET A 209 -21.43 -1.07 14.34
CA MET A 209 -21.64 -0.88 12.89
C MET A 209 -20.85 0.32 12.36
N ARG A 210 -20.87 1.43 13.08
CA ARG A 210 -20.10 2.63 12.70
C ARG A 210 -18.59 2.37 12.70
N ASP A 211 -18.09 1.67 13.72
CA ASP A 211 -16.69 1.29 13.81
C ASP A 211 -16.29 0.38 12.65
N ASN A 212 -17.14 -0.59 12.31
CA ASN A 212 -16.94 -1.44 11.13
C ASN A 212 -16.96 -0.64 9.82
N GLU A 213 -17.84 0.34 9.66
CA GLU A 213 -17.87 1.22 8.47
C GLU A 213 -16.56 2.00 8.30
N VAL A 214 -16.00 2.51 9.39
CA VAL A 214 -14.68 3.17 9.36
C VAL A 214 -13.58 2.20 8.94
N LEU A 215 -13.58 0.97 9.49
CA LEU A 215 -12.61 -0.07 9.11
C LEU A 215 -12.78 -0.49 7.64
N ILE A 216 -14.00 -0.61 7.14
CA ILE A 216 -14.29 -0.90 5.73
C ILE A 216 -13.73 0.22 4.84
N ALA A 217 -13.96 1.48 5.19
CA ALA A 217 -13.45 2.61 4.43
C ALA A 217 -11.91 2.63 4.39
N GLN A 218 -11.24 2.37 5.51
CA GLN A 218 -9.78 2.26 5.59
C GLN A 218 -9.25 1.08 4.76
N THR A 219 -9.91 -0.07 4.85
CA THR A 219 -9.54 -1.26 4.09
C THR A 219 -9.67 -1.02 2.58
N ASN A 220 -10.76 -0.37 2.14
CA ASN A 220 -10.97 -0.02 0.75
C ASN A 220 -9.94 0.98 0.23
N ALA A 221 -9.58 2.00 1.01
CA ALA A 221 -8.51 2.92 0.65
C ALA A 221 -7.18 2.18 0.43
N SER A 222 -6.83 1.27 1.33
CA SER A 222 -5.63 0.44 1.21
C SER A 222 -5.66 -0.52 0.01
N ILE A 223 -6.82 -1.09 -0.31
CA ILE A 223 -7.00 -1.93 -1.52
C ILE A 223 -6.72 -1.10 -2.77
N LEU A 224 -7.30 0.10 -2.87
CA LEU A 224 -7.09 1.00 -4.00
C LEU A 224 -5.62 1.43 -4.17
N GLU A 225 -4.91 1.66 -3.08
CA GLU A 225 -3.47 1.97 -3.11
C GLU A 225 -2.65 0.80 -3.64
N LEU A 226 -2.90 -0.42 -3.14
CA LEU A 226 -2.21 -1.62 -3.60
C LEU A 226 -2.52 -1.94 -5.08
N GLU A 227 -3.77 -1.77 -5.52
CA GLU A 227 -4.15 -1.95 -6.92
C GLU A 227 -3.43 -0.95 -7.84
N LYS A 228 -3.35 0.33 -7.45
CA LYS A 228 -2.58 1.35 -8.17
C LYS A 228 -1.08 1.03 -8.19
N TYR A 229 -0.54 0.53 -7.10
CA TYR A 229 0.86 0.15 -7.01
C TYR A 229 1.17 -1.04 -7.92
N ASN A 230 0.31 -2.07 -7.92
CA ASN A 230 0.46 -3.22 -8.80
C ASN A 230 0.36 -2.83 -10.29
N THR A 231 -0.57 -1.96 -10.66
CA THR A 231 -0.66 -1.46 -12.04
C THR A 231 0.61 -0.71 -12.45
N LYS A 232 1.20 0.08 -11.55
CA LYS A 232 2.48 0.76 -11.82
C LYS A 232 3.63 -0.24 -12.03
N ILE A 233 3.75 -1.24 -11.15
CA ILE A 233 4.78 -2.27 -11.30
C ILE A 233 4.59 -3.05 -12.61
N GLN A 234 3.35 -3.36 -12.97
CA GLN A 234 3.05 -4.07 -14.20
C GLN A 234 3.43 -3.26 -15.44
N THR A 235 3.15 -1.94 -15.46
CA THR A 235 3.58 -1.07 -16.56
C THR A 235 5.11 -1.00 -16.67
N GLU A 236 5.82 -0.91 -15.54
CA GLU A 236 7.28 -0.94 -15.53
C GLU A 236 7.86 -2.28 -16.02
N LEU A 237 7.20 -3.42 -15.71
CA LEU A 237 7.57 -4.73 -16.24
C LEU A 237 7.35 -4.81 -17.75
N ASP A 238 6.23 -4.28 -18.24
CA ASP A 238 5.92 -4.27 -19.68
C ASP A 238 6.91 -3.41 -20.46
N GLU A 239 7.36 -2.29 -19.91
CA GLU A 239 8.43 -1.45 -20.47
C GLU A 239 9.76 -2.20 -20.51
N LEU A 240 10.17 -2.81 -19.42
CA LEU A 240 11.39 -3.61 -19.34
C LEU A 240 11.39 -4.78 -20.33
N ASN A 241 10.23 -5.39 -20.57
CA ASN A 241 10.09 -6.47 -21.55
C ASN A 241 10.12 -5.97 -22.98
N LYS A 242 9.57 -4.80 -23.29
CA LYS A 242 9.62 -4.17 -24.63
C LYS A 242 11.04 -3.80 -25.03
N ASP A 243 11.82 -3.26 -24.12
CA ASP A 243 13.24 -2.94 -24.35
C ASP A 243 14.08 -4.18 -24.69
N SER A 244 13.60 -5.39 -24.37
CA SER A 244 14.26 -6.64 -24.75
C SER A 244 14.02 -7.02 -26.22
N THR A 245 12.95 -6.55 -26.82
CA THR A 245 12.57 -6.91 -28.21
C THR A 245 12.99 -5.86 -29.23
N GLY A 246 13.39 -4.67 -28.80
CA GLY A 246 13.60 -3.52 -29.69
C GLY A 246 15.03 -3.03 -29.89
N SER A 247 16.05 -3.55 -29.21
CA SER A 247 17.36 -2.88 -29.20
C SER A 247 18.58 -3.78 -29.23
N TYR A 248 18.58 -4.81 -30.03
CA TYR A 248 19.84 -5.37 -30.53
C TYR A 248 19.70 -5.59 -32.04
N ASP A 249 19.48 -4.50 -32.77
CA ASP A 249 19.80 -4.47 -34.21
C ASP A 249 21.31 -4.64 -34.32
N THR A 250 21.75 -5.90 -34.39
CA THR A 250 23.12 -6.32 -34.70
C THR A 250 23.54 -5.98 -36.13
N GLU A 251 22.68 -5.25 -36.88
CA GLU A 251 22.95 -4.85 -38.28
C GLU A 251 23.64 -3.48 -38.41
N LYS A 252 24.07 -2.83 -37.30
CA LYS A 252 24.79 -1.53 -37.32
C LYS A 252 26.15 -1.57 -36.65
N LEU A 253 26.83 -2.69 -36.63
CA LEU A 253 28.24 -2.86 -36.37
C LEU A 253 28.91 -3.48 -37.59
#